data_be61c708ebcd3d049a5ebd15f5c2c9a5
#
_entry.id   be61c708ebcd3d049a5ebd15f5c2c9a5
#
_cell.length_a   1.000
_cell.length_b   1.000
_cell.length_c   1.000
_cell.angle_alpha   90.00
_cell.angle_beta   90.00
_cell.angle_gamma   90.00
#
_symmetry.space_group_name_H-M   'P 1'
#
loop_
_entity.id
_entity.type
_entity.pdbx_description
1 polymer ?
#
loop_
_entity_poly.entity_id
_entity_poly.type
_entity_poly.pdbx_seq_one_letter_code
_entity_poly.pdbx_strand_id
1 'polypeptide(L)'
;MQSRTELRKHNNRNNLYLIIIGVIIIIAIIGGVFFHNKKVEAEQRERTFASTHFNPNVTIYGVKVGKLTVNKAMTKINEKADNVIFLRNKKIISERDANIQTIDKQTVKEYFDKQHTDLINNQKYTYNSKDLSEAKEKLKKMPKASVTYNIAGKKYTLKAEDLIGEVTYKDGKYNFTDVKNLTNKLHDINKEVQTLKKSYKFMVPVGNTAKGKIITVTNESYGWGIYLKKAKAAVEKAFIDGTTELDGSKYIYGDGYSTYAHGYGKSNNGIGNNYVVVSIKNQELWVVRKGRVVVHLNDVVTGTLEGGTDNQTPKGVWYIMYKESPSVLRGFNDDGSKYASKVQYWMPFTLSGCGLHDASWRMTWSKTAYLRGGSHGCVNIRPAEIRSVWSNVSTNDAVIVY
;
A
#
# COMPACT_ATOMS: atom_id res chain seq x y z
N MET A 1 32.92 -72.64 -92.33
CA MET A 1 32.99 -71.22 -92.68
C MET A 1 31.82 -70.54 -91.97
N GLN A 2 32.02 -69.98 -90.80
CA GLN A 2 31.00 -69.12 -90.16
C GLN A 2 31.05 -67.78 -90.81
N SER A 3 29.86 -67.35 -91.27
CA SER A 3 29.65 -66.15 -92.03
C SER A 3 30.06 -64.88 -91.26
N ARG A 4 30.81 -64.00 -91.91
CA ARG A 4 31.18 -62.62 -91.38
C ARG A 4 30.03 -61.81 -90.91
N THR A 5 28.80 -62.20 -91.22
CA THR A 5 27.52 -61.52 -90.83
C THR A 5 27.09 -61.88 -89.39
N GLU A 6 27.38 -63.04 -88.86
CA GLU A 6 27.04 -63.39 -87.46
C GLU A 6 28.00 -62.75 -86.44
N LEU A 7 29.28 -62.60 -86.78
CA LEU A 7 30.25 -61.91 -85.92
C LEU A 7 29.94 -60.40 -85.81
N ARG A 8 29.45 -59.83 -86.88
CA ARG A 8 28.99 -58.40 -86.77
C ARG A 8 27.71 -58.21 -85.96
N LYS A 9 26.78 -59.17 -85.99
CA LYS A 9 25.60 -59.15 -85.15
C LYS A 9 25.90 -59.36 -83.65
N HIS A 10 26.83 -60.21 -83.32
CA HIS A 10 27.23 -60.47 -81.96
C HIS A 10 28.02 -59.29 -81.35
N ASN A 11 28.90 -58.67 -82.14
CA ASN A 11 29.64 -57.50 -81.68
C ASN A 11 28.72 -56.24 -81.52
N ASN A 12 27.70 -56.05 -82.38
CA ASN A 12 26.72 -54.97 -82.20
C ASN A 12 25.81 -55.19 -80.98
N ARG A 13 25.42 -56.42 -80.65
CA ARG A 13 24.66 -56.71 -79.39
C ARG A 13 25.46 -56.44 -78.15
N ASN A 14 26.75 -56.85 -78.11
CA ASN A 14 27.60 -56.54 -76.96
C ASN A 14 27.87 -55.05 -76.80
N ASN A 15 28.07 -54.33 -77.91
CA ASN A 15 28.18 -52.84 -77.85
C ASN A 15 26.89 -52.18 -77.41
N LEU A 16 25.68 -52.68 -77.79
CA LEU A 16 24.44 -52.23 -77.35
C LEU A 16 24.22 -52.47 -75.84
N TYR A 17 24.62 -53.63 -75.32
CA TYR A 17 24.60 -53.94 -73.89
C TYR A 17 25.55 -53.02 -73.09
N LEU A 18 26.74 -52.74 -73.59
CA LEU A 18 27.67 -51.79 -72.94
C LEU A 18 27.15 -50.38 -72.93
N ILE A 19 26.48 -49.92 -74.01
CA ILE A 19 25.84 -48.63 -74.08
C ILE A 19 24.67 -48.58 -73.05
N ILE A 20 23.82 -49.59 -72.98
CA ILE A 20 22.69 -49.66 -72.03
C ILE A 20 23.24 -49.68 -70.60
N ILE A 21 24.29 -50.47 -70.29
CA ILE A 21 24.93 -50.48 -68.96
C ILE A 21 25.50 -49.06 -68.62
N GLY A 22 26.18 -48.44 -69.63
CA GLY A 22 26.72 -47.09 -69.46
C GLY A 22 25.63 -46.05 -69.15
N VAL A 23 24.48 -46.12 -69.87
CA VAL A 23 23.33 -45.25 -69.65
C VAL A 23 22.70 -45.49 -68.23
N ILE A 24 22.59 -46.78 -67.78
CA ILE A 24 22.09 -47.10 -66.44
C ILE A 24 23.03 -46.56 -65.38
N ILE A 25 24.34 -46.66 -65.56
CA ILE A 25 25.32 -46.09 -64.60
C ILE A 25 25.22 -44.58 -64.56
N ILE A 26 25.08 -43.93 -65.71
CA ILE A 26 24.91 -42.45 -65.76
C ILE A 26 23.63 -42.02 -65.05
N ILE A 27 22.52 -42.73 -65.30
CA ILE A 27 21.26 -42.46 -64.62
C ILE A 27 21.40 -42.70 -63.09
N ALA A 28 22.08 -43.73 -62.67
CA ALA A 28 22.34 -44.01 -61.28
C ALA A 28 23.22 -42.94 -60.62
N ILE A 29 24.25 -42.45 -61.32
CA ILE A 29 25.10 -41.34 -60.87
C ILE A 29 24.27 -40.04 -60.76
N ILE A 30 23.54 -39.69 -61.84
CA ILE A 30 22.67 -38.50 -61.82
C ILE A 30 21.61 -38.60 -60.70
N GLY A 31 20.97 -39.77 -60.54
CA GLY A 31 20.04 -40.04 -59.45
C GLY A 31 20.72 -39.92 -58.10
N GLY A 32 21.89 -40.51 -57.92
CA GLY A 32 22.69 -40.40 -56.69
C GLY A 32 23.08 -38.96 -56.35
N VAL A 33 23.56 -38.21 -57.31
CA VAL A 33 23.88 -36.77 -57.12
C VAL A 33 22.63 -35.98 -56.82
N PHE A 34 21.52 -36.24 -57.50
CA PHE A 34 20.26 -35.55 -57.24
C PHE A 34 19.73 -35.84 -55.82
N PHE A 35 19.75 -37.09 -55.36
CA PHE A 35 19.38 -37.44 -54.01
C PHE A 35 20.35 -36.89 -52.96
N HIS A 36 21.65 -36.89 -53.24
CA HIS A 36 22.66 -36.29 -52.37
C HIS A 36 22.43 -34.80 -52.23
N ASN A 37 22.24 -34.06 -53.35
CA ASN A 37 21.96 -32.62 -53.30
C ASN A 37 20.66 -32.32 -52.55
N LYS A 38 19.56 -33.07 -52.75
CA LYS A 38 18.33 -32.91 -52.00
C LYS A 38 18.55 -33.16 -50.50
N LYS A 39 19.36 -34.16 -50.12
CA LYS A 39 19.69 -34.43 -48.70
C LYS A 39 20.49 -33.25 -48.11
N VAL A 40 21.51 -32.76 -48.80
CA VAL A 40 22.30 -31.61 -48.37
C VAL A 40 21.44 -30.34 -48.23
N GLU A 41 20.55 -30.08 -49.20
CA GLU A 41 19.60 -28.96 -49.10
C GLU A 41 18.64 -29.13 -47.91
N ALA A 42 18.15 -30.31 -47.64
CA ALA A 42 17.28 -30.59 -46.52
C ALA A 42 18.00 -30.36 -45.18
N GLU A 43 19.22 -30.87 -45.03
CA GLU A 43 20.06 -30.65 -43.85
C GLU A 43 20.41 -29.15 -43.70
N GLN A 44 20.71 -28.45 -44.76
CA GLN A 44 20.97 -27.01 -44.72
C GLN A 44 19.74 -26.21 -44.27
N ARG A 45 18.54 -26.58 -44.74
CA ARG A 45 17.27 -25.95 -44.30
C ARG A 45 17.05 -26.25 -42.81
N GLU A 46 17.31 -27.45 -42.36
CA GLU A 46 17.16 -27.87 -40.97
C GLU A 46 18.13 -27.12 -40.06
N ARG A 47 19.41 -26.95 -40.45
CA ARG A 47 20.43 -26.16 -39.74
C ARG A 47 19.99 -24.67 -39.66
N THR A 48 19.53 -24.11 -40.76
CA THR A 48 19.03 -22.71 -40.82
C THR A 48 17.82 -22.54 -39.90
N PHE A 49 16.92 -23.54 -39.85
CA PHE A 49 15.77 -23.49 -38.94
C PHE A 49 16.22 -23.62 -37.49
N ALA A 50 17.06 -24.56 -37.16
CA ALA A 50 17.59 -24.81 -35.82
C ALA A 50 18.35 -23.60 -35.26
N SER A 51 19.07 -22.85 -36.11
CA SER A 51 19.81 -21.65 -35.71
C SER A 51 18.92 -20.47 -35.28
N THR A 52 17.64 -20.49 -35.60
CA THR A 52 16.70 -19.36 -35.36
C THR A 52 15.44 -19.73 -34.58
N HIS A 53 15.12 -21.04 -34.45
CA HIS A 53 13.88 -21.52 -33.84
C HIS A 53 14.16 -22.52 -32.71
N PHE A 54 13.32 -22.48 -31.69
CA PHE A 54 13.33 -23.49 -30.63
C PHE A 54 13.08 -24.91 -31.17
N ASN A 55 13.71 -25.92 -30.56
CA ASN A 55 13.39 -27.31 -30.80
C ASN A 55 11.91 -27.61 -30.54
N PRO A 56 11.27 -28.60 -31.16
CA PRO A 56 9.82 -28.81 -31.12
C PRO A 56 9.23 -28.95 -29.72
N ASN A 57 9.93 -29.55 -28.78
CA ASN A 57 9.43 -29.91 -27.46
C ASN A 57 9.97 -28.99 -26.35
N VAL A 58 9.97 -27.68 -26.59
CA VAL A 58 10.40 -26.67 -25.59
C VAL A 58 9.21 -26.01 -24.93
N THR A 59 9.28 -25.93 -23.61
CA THR A 59 8.30 -25.24 -22.75
C THR A 59 9.07 -24.28 -21.83
N ILE A 60 8.65 -23.01 -21.80
CA ILE A 60 9.18 -21.99 -20.89
C ILE A 60 8.02 -21.47 -20.04
N TYR A 61 8.15 -21.56 -18.71
CA TYR A 61 7.15 -21.15 -17.73
C TYR A 61 5.74 -21.70 -18.01
N GLY A 62 5.67 -22.97 -18.46
CA GLY A 62 4.42 -23.64 -18.82
C GLY A 62 3.89 -23.30 -20.22
N VAL A 63 4.51 -22.38 -20.94
CA VAL A 63 4.11 -22.01 -22.31
C VAL A 63 4.91 -22.81 -23.34
N LYS A 64 4.22 -23.53 -24.24
CA LYS A 64 4.87 -24.26 -25.35
C LYS A 64 5.39 -23.26 -26.38
N VAL A 65 6.70 -23.22 -26.55
CA VAL A 65 7.41 -22.30 -27.48
C VAL A 65 8.14 -23.02 -28.61
N GLY A 66 8.00 -24.35 -28.68
CA GLY A 66 8.61 -25.15 -29.75
C GLY A 66 8.30 -24.59 -31.14
N LYS A 67 9.32 -24.63 -32.01
CA LYS A 67 9.29 -24.10 -33.40
C LYS A 67 9.03 -22.59 -33.51
N LEU A 68 9.13 -21.80 -32.42
CA LEU A 68 9.04 -20.35 -32.47
C LEU A 68 10.44 -19.73 -32.46
N THR A 69 10.56 -18.52 -33.02
CA THR A 69 11.76 -17.69 -32.85
C THR A 69 11.75 -17.09 -31.44
N VAL A 70 12.91 -16.61 -30.97
CA VAL A 70 13.06 -15.94 -29.67
C VAL A 70 12.02 -14.83 -29.48
N ASN A 71 11.83 -13.95 -30.48
CA ASN A 71 10.84 -12.87 -30.40
C ASN A 71 9.40 -13.38 -30.30
N LYS A 72 9.02 -14.34 -31.16
CA LYS A 72 7.67 -14.94 -31.11
C LYS A 72 7.42 -15.71 -29.81
N ALA A 73 8.43 -16.37 -29.28
CA ALA A 73 8.36 -17.05 -28.00
C ALA A 73 8.14 -16.04 -26.85
N MET A 74 8.92 -14.95 -26.80
CA MET A 74 8.75 -13.88 -25.83
C MET A 74 7.33 -13.29 -25.87
N THR A 75 6.85 -12.92 -27.06
CA THR A 75 5.49 -12.39 -27.23
C THR A 75 4.45 -13.36 -26.71
N LYS A 76 4.53 -14.65 -27.12
CA LYS A 76 3.58 -15.68 -26.67
C LYS A 76 3.60 -15.93 -25.17
N ILE A 77 4.78 -15.87 -24.53
CA ILE A 77 4.90 -15.99 -23.09
C ILE A 77 4.23 -14.80 -22.40
N ASN A 78 4.52 -13.58 -22.89
CA ASN A 78 3.98 -12.36 -22.30
C ASN A 78 2.48 -12.18 -22.52
N GLU A 79 1.92 -12.65 -23.64
CA GLU A 79 0.47 -12.76 -23.86
C GLU A 79 -0.22 -13.69 -22.83
N LYS A 80 0.52 -14.64 -22.27
CA LYS A 80 0.06 -15.57 -21.22
C LYS A 80 0.40 -15.10 -19.80
N ALA A 81 1.06 -13.94 -19.65
CA ALA A 81 1.45 -13.40 -18.34
C ALA A 81 0.26 -13.04 -17.43
N ASP A 82 -0.96 -13.01 -17.95
CA ASP A 82 -2.19 -12.85 -17.17
C ASP A 82 -2.62 -14.08 -16.38
N ASN A 83 -1.77 -15.11 -16.38
CA ASN A 83 -2.06 -16.27 -15.56
C ASN A 83 -1.98 -15.92 -14.10
N VAL A 84 -3.04 -16.29 -13.42
CA VAL A 84 -3.31 -15.99 -12.04
C VAL A 84 -3.63 -17.26 -11.30
N ILE A 85 -3.27 -17.28 -10.03
CA ILE A 85 -3.70 -18.28 -9.10
C ILE A 85 -4.73 -17.60 -8.22
N PHE A 86 -5.96 -18.07 -8.29
CA PHE A 86 -7.07 -17.53 -7.52
C PHE A 86 -7.28 -18.32 -6.24
N LEU A 87 -7.51 -17.60 -5.17
CA LEU A 87 -8.06 -18.14 -3.95
C LEU A 87 -9.51 -17.66 -3.83
N ARG A 88 -10.43 -18.60 -3.81
CA ARG A 88 -11.85 -18.32 -3.56
C ARG A 88 -12.40 -19.42 -2.66
N ASN A 89 -13.21 -19.03 -1.66
CA ASN A 89 -13.85 -19.97 -0.75
C ASN A 89 -12.89 -21.03 -0.20
N LYS A 90 -11.70 -20.61 0.26
CA LYS A 90 -10.66 -21.44 0.87
C LYS A 90 -9.96 -22.43 -0.08
N LYS A 91 -10.15 -22.28 -1.39
CA LYS A 91 -9.54 -23.16 -2.42
C LYS A 91 -8.82 -22.35 -3.47
N ILE A 92 -7.71 -22.88 -3.97
CA ILE A 92 -7.14 -22.45 -5.24
C ILE A 92 -8.03 -23.00 -6.33
N ILE A 93 -8.76 -22.13 -7.04
CA ILE A 93 -9.79 -22.53 -8.01
C ILE A 93 -9.33 -22.39 -9.45
N SER A 94 -8.26 -21.67 -9.71
CA SER A 94 -7.67 -21.54 -11.03
C SER A 94 -6.15 -21.51 -10.90
N GLU A 95 -5.52 -22.47 -11.55
CA GLU A 95 -4.07 -22.53 -11.70
C GLU A 95 -3.79 -22.78 -13.17
N ARG A 96 -3.23 -21.81 -13.86
CA ARG A 96 -2.79 -21.98 -15.24
C ARG A 96 -1.33 -22.42 -15.23
N ASP A 97 -0.98 -23.40 -16.07
CA ASP A 97 0.40 -23.86 -16.25
C ASP A 97 1.26 -22.88 -17.04
N ALA A 98 0.71 -21.77 -17.44
CA ALA A 98 1.41 -20.76 -18.18
C ALA A 98 2.21 -19.83 -17.26
N ASN A 99 2.98 -18.94 -17.84
CA ASN A 99 3.77 -17.95 -17.15
C ASN A 99 2.90 -16.97 -16.33
N ILE A 100 3.29 -16.68 -15.10
CA ILE A 100 2.65 -15.69 -14.22
C ILE A 100 3.53 -14.45 -13.99
N GLN A 101 4.60 -14.33 -14.74
CA GLN A 101 5.44 -13.13 -14.79
C GLN A 101 5.86 -12.85 -16.23
N THR A 102 6.16 -11.61 -16.55
CA THR A 102 6.71 -11.22 -17.84
C THR A 102 8.16 -11.67 -17.97
N ILE A 103 8.60 -11.93 -19.18
CA ILE A 103 9.96 -12.33 -19.50
C ILE A 103 10.53 -11.38 -20.57
N ASP A 104 11.78 -10.99 -20.41
CA ASP A 104 12.50 -10.18 -21.39
C ASP A 104 13.14 -11.05 -22.50
N LYS A 105 13.56 -10.37 -23.58
CA LYS A 105 14.17 -11.02 -24.73
C LYS A 105 15.48 -11.73 -24.39
N GLN A 106 16.28 -11.14 -23.48
CA GLN A 106 17.58 -11.70 -23.10
C GLN A 106 17.40 -13.05 -22.40
N THR A 107 16.48 -13.12 -21.45
CA THR A 107 16.16 -14.36 -20.74
C THR A 107 15.63 -15.45 -21.68
N VAL A 108 14.76 -15.09 -22.66
CA VAL A 108 14.27 -16.06 -23.66
C VAL A 108 15.41 -16.55 -24.54
N LYS A 109 16.35 -15.65 -24.89
CA LYS A 109 17.55 -16.00 -25.67
C LYS A 109 18.46 -16.97 -24.91
N GLU A 110 18.67 -16.77 -23.62
CA GLU A 110 19.45 -17.69 -22.77
C GLU A 110 18.85 -19.10 -22.76
N TYR A 111 17.51 -19.24 -22.71
CA TYR A 111 16.86 -20.53 -22.81
C TYR A 111 16.97 -21.12 -24.22
N PHE A 112 16.94 -20.27 -25.27
CA PHE A 112 17.20 -20.70 -26.62
C PHE A 112 18.62 -21.28 -26.76
N ASP A 113 19.63 -20.55 -26.28
CA ASP A 113 21.03 -20.94 -26.35
C ASP A 113 21.30 -22.26 -25.61
N LYS A 114 20.62 -22.49 -24.46
CA LYS A 114 20.73 -23.74 -23.67
C LYS A 114 20.16 -24.97 -24.35
N GLN A 115 19.19 -24.83 -25.24
CA GLN A 115 18.58 -25.95 -26.00
C GLN A 115 19.06 -26.03 -27.46
N HIS A 116 19.88 -25.06 -27.91
CA HIS A 116 20.32 -24.95 -29.28
C HIS A 116 21.20 -26.15 -29.66
N THR A 117 20.92 -26.70 -30.85
CA THR A 117 21.68 -27.79 -31.49
C THR A 117 21.83 -27.46 -32.95
N ASP A 118 22.86 -28.08 -33.60
CA ASP A 118 23.09 -27.85 -35.05
C ASP A 118 21.95 -28.35 -35.93
N LEU A 119 21.22 -29.35 -35.47
CA LEU A 119 20.04 -29.89 -36.13
C LEU A 119 18.89 -29.97 -35.11
N ILE A 120 17.66 -29.97 -35.63
CA ILE A 120 16.46 -30.12 -34.79
C ILE A 120 16.51 -31.48 -34.08
N ASN A 121 16.25 -31.47 -32.76
CA ASN A 121 16.04 -32.67 -31.99
C ASN A 121 14.69 -32.68 -31.32
N ASN A 122 14.21 -33.88 -30.95
CA ASN A 122 12.91 -34.08 -30.29
C ASN A 122 13.03 -34.17 -28.76
N GLN A 123 14.18 -33.82 -28.20
CA GLN A 123 14.38 -33.81 -26.75
C GLN A 123 13.44 -32.83 -26.10
N LYS A 124 12.90 -33.19 -24.92
CA LYS A 124 12.02 -32.31 -24.14
C LYS A 124 12.86 -31.37 -23.27
N TYR A 125 12.66 -30.09 -23.43
CA TYR A 125 13.24 -29.02 -22.61
C TYR A 125 12.14 -28.29 -21.85
N THR A 126 12.31 -28.19 -20.53
CA THR A 126 11.34 -27.48 -19.67
C THR A 126 12.10 -26.53 -18.77
N TYR A 127 11.79 -25.24 -18.91
CA TYR A 127 12.37 -24.18 -18.11
C TYR A 127 11.29 -23.61 -17.19
N ASN A 128 11.50 -23.73 -15.88
CA ASN A 128 10.58 -23.25 -14.85
C ASN A 128 11.15 -21.98 -14.20
N SER A 129 10.27 -21.04 -13.83
CA SER A 129 10.62 -19.91 -13.01
C SER A 129 10.68 -20.36 -11.54
N LYS A 130 11.78 -20.01 -10.84
CA LYS A 130 11.92 -20.23 -9.40
C LYS A 130 10.85 -19.41 -8.66
N ASP A 131 10.67 -18.15 -9.05
CA ASP A 131 9.70 -17.22 -8.43
C ASP A 131 8.27 -17.74 -8.58
N LEU A 132 7.93 -18.33 -9.73
CA LEU A 132 6.64 -18.98 -9.96
C LEU A 132 6.40 -20.13 -8.98
N SER A 133 7.40 -21.00 -8.79
CA SER A 133 7.29 -22.15 -7.89
C SER A 133 7.12 -21.68 -6.44
N GLU A 134 7.89 -20.68 -6.01
CA GLU A 134 7.79 -20.08 -4.67
C GLU A 134 6.43 -19.39 -4.46
N ALA A 135 5.94 -18.67 -5.46
CA ALA A 135 4.63 -18.02 -5.40
C ALA A 135 3.50 -19.04 -5.25
N LYS A 136 3.53 -20.12 -6.01
CA LYS A 136 2.56 -21.23 -5.90
C LYS A 136 2.54 -21.84 -4.51
N GLU A 137 3.71 -22.09 -3.93
CA GLU A 137 3.81 -22.65 -2.57
C GLU A 137 3.28 -21.69 -1.50
N LYS A 138 3.56 -20.39 -1.60
CA LYS A 138 3.02 -19.38 -0.68
C LYS A 138 1.50 -19.30 -0.80
N LEU A 139 0.96 -19.26 -2.02
CA LEU A 139 -0.49 -19.21 -2.25
C LEU A 139 -1.22 -20.46 -1.76
N LYS A 140 -0.61 -21.65 -1.83
CA LYS A 140 -1.17 -22.88 -1.26
C LYS A 140 -1.26 -22.84 0.28
N LYS A 141 -0.30 -22.17 0.94
CA LYS A 141 -0.26 -22.04 2.40
C LYS A 141 -1.16 -20.91 2.91
N MET A 142 -1.36 -19.86 2.12
CA MET A 142 -2.08 -18.65 2.51
C MET A 142 -3.49 -18.88 3.05
N PRO A 143 -4.34 -19.82 2.53
CA PRO A 143 -5.67 -20.07 3.09
C PRO A 143 -5.68 -20.44 4.57
N LYS A 144 -4.58 -21.04 5.06
CA LYS A 144 -4.42 -21.43 6.46
C LYS A 144 -3.73 -20.37 7.31
N ALA A 145 -3.33 -19.25 6.69
CA ALA A 145 -2.64 -18.19 7.41
C ALA A 145 -3.58 -17.47 8.38
N SER A 146 -3.06 -17.21 9.55
CA SER A 146 -3.74 -16.48 10.62
C SER A 146 -2.78 -15.47 11.23
N VAL A 147 -3.26 -14.24 11.42
CA VAL A 147 -2.49 -13.13 11.97
C VAL A 147 -3.20 -12.59 13.21
N THR A 148 -2.46 -12.45 14.30
CA THR A 148 -2.92 -11.73 15.50
C THR A 148 -2.59 -10.25 15.33
N TYR A 149 -3.61 -9.42 15.16
CA TYR A 149 -3.48 -7.97 15.06
C TYR A 149 -3.64 -7.36 16.46
N ASN A 150 -2.55 -6.83 17.02
CA ASN A 150 -2.49 -6.29 18.37
C ASN A 150 -2.67 -4.77 18.34
N ILE A 151 -3.71 -4.22 18.97
CA ILE A 151 -3.95 -2.77 19.03
C ILE A 151 -4.72 -2.37 20.28
N ALA A 152 -4.34 -1.26 20.90
CA ALA A 152 -4.98 -0.71 22.11
C ALA A 152 -5.14 -1.74 23.25
N GLY A 153 -4.16 -2.63 23.42
CA GLY A 153 -4.20 -3.69 24.42
C GLY A 153 -5.12 -4.87 24.09
N LYS A 154 -5.75 -4.88 22.92
CA LYS A 154 -6.62 -5.95 22.43
C LYS A 154 -5.93 -6.78 21.35
N LYS A 155 -6.35 -8.04 21.23
CA LYS A 155 -5.86 -9.00 20.23
C LYS A 155 -7.01 -9.42 19.32
N TYR A 156 -6.82 -9.28 18.02
CA TYR A 156 -7.79 -9.68 17.00
C TYR A 156 -7.17 -10.73 16.08
N THR A 157 -7.79 -11.90 16.03
CA THR A 157 -7.36 -12.97 15.12
C THR A 157 -7.97 -12.74 13.74
N LEU A 158 -7.12 -12.59 12.74
CA LEU A 158 -7.46 -12.39 11.34
C LEU A 158 -7.07 -13.65 10.56
N LYS A 159 -8.03 -14.37 10.00
CA LYS A 159 -7.79 -15.58 9.20
C LYS A 159 -7.96 -15.27 7.72
N ALA A 160 -6.98 -15.65 6.90
CA ALA A 160 -7.03 -15.41 5.46
C ALA A 160 -8.26 -16.04 4.82
N GLU A 161 -8.63 -17.27 5.22
CA GLU A 161 -9.78 -18.01 4.71
C GLU A 161 -11.12 -17.29 4.89
N ASP A 162 -11.25 -16.42 5.90
CA ASP A 162 -12.48 -15.68 6.19
C ASP A 162 -12.48 -14.30 5.53
N LEU A 163 -11.29 -13.74 5.27
CA LEU A 163 -11.11 -12.33 4.95
C LEU A 163 -10.70 -12.06 3.50
N ILE A 164 -10.09 -13.05 2.83
CA ILE A 164 -9.60 -12.92 1.45
C ILE A 164 -10.46 -13.76 0.53
N GLY A 165 -11.12 -13.13 -0.42
CA GLY A 165 -11.91 -13.80 -1.45
C GLY A 165 -11.06 -14.19 -2.65
N GLU A 166 -10.15 -13.31 -3.07
CA GLU A 166 -9.34 -13.51 -4.26
C GLU A 166 -7.96 -12.88 -4.12
N VAL A 167 -6.93 -13.62 -4.52
CA VAL A 167 -5.57 -13.14 -4.69
C VAL A 167 -4.97 -13.70 -5.97
N THR A 168 -4.22 -12.87 -6.68
CA THR A 168 -3.54 -13.24 -7.91
C THR A 168 -2.05 -12.97 -7.78
N TYR A 169 -1.23 -13.72 -8.51
CA TYR A 169 0.18 -13.42 -8.65
C TYR A 169 0.48 -13.10 -10.12
N LYS A 170 1.03 -11.92 -10.37
CA LYS A 170 1.40 -11.45 -11.71
C LYS A 170 2.62 -10.55 -11.61
N ASP A 171 3.58 -10.69 -12.54
CA ASP A 171 4.78 -9.83 -12.64
C ASP A 171 5.53 -9.67 -11.30
N GLY A 172 5.75 -10.76 -10.59
CA GLY A 172 6.46 -10.76 -9.32
C GLY A 172 5.67 -10.23 -8.13
N LYS A 173 4.37 -9.90 -8.29
CA LYS A 173 3.55 -9.27 -7.25
C LYS A 173 2.29 -10.06 -6.94
N TYR A 174 1.92 -10.03 -5.66
CA TYR A 174 0.62 -10.51 -5.20
C TYR A 174 -0.40 -9.39 -5.24
N ASN A 175 -1.51 -9.59 -5.95
CA ASN A 175 -2.60 -8.65 -6.06
C ASN A 175 -3.84 -9.23 -5.37
N PHE A 176 -4.29 -8.56 -4.33
CA PHE A 176 -5.49 -8.90 -3.58
C PHE A 176 -6.67 -8.16 -4.21
N THR A 177 -7.54 -8.86 -4.92
CA THR A 177 -8.62 -8.27 -5.72
C THR A 177 -9.99 -8.35 -5.03
N ASP A 178 -10.22 -9.35 -4.18
CA ASP A 178 -11.41 -9.43 -3.33
C ASP A 178 -11.00 -9.46 -1.84
N VAL A 179 -10.99 -8.28 -1.24
CA VAL A 179 -10.62 -8.03 0.16
C VAL A 179 -11.69 -7.27 0.94
N LYS A 180 -12.93 -7.33 0.47
CA LYS A 180 -14.05 -6.63 1.11
C LYS A 180 -14.19 -7.02 2.59
N ASN A 181 -14.12 -8.31 2.88
CA ASN A 181 -14.24 -8.81 4.25
C ASN A 181 -13.10 -8.33 5.15
N LEU A 182 -11.85 -8.30 4.65
CA LEU A 182 -10.71 -7.74 5.38
C LEU A 182 -10.91 -6.26 5.67
N THR A 183 -11.36 -5.50 4.68
CA THR A 183 -11.63 -4.07 4.81
C THR A 183 -12.71 -3.82 5.88
N ASN A 184 -13.82 -4.56 5.82
CA ASN A 184 -14.90 -4.46 6.80
C ASN A 184 -14.41 -4.83 8.20
N LYS A 185 -13.66 -5.92 8.34
CA LYS A 185 -13.12 -6.35 9.65
C LYS A 185 -12.19 -5.30 10.27
N LEU A 186 -11.29 -4.70 9.49
CA LEU A 186 -10.43 -3.63 9.97
C LEU A 186 -11.21 -2.36 10.31
N HIS A 187 -12.27 -2.06 9.56
CA HIS A 187 -13.19 -0.96 9.87
C HIS A 187 -13.92 -1.19 11.20
N ASP A 188 -14.42 -2.40 11.45
CA ASP A 188 -15.08 -2.75 12.71
C ASP A 188 -14.11 -2.65 13.89
N ILE A 189 -12.89 -3.16 13.74
CA ILE A 189 -11.84 -3.00 14.76
C ILE A 189 -11.58 -1.52 15.01
N ASN A 190 -11.43 -0.71 13.94
CA ASN A 190 -11.22 0.72 14.08
C ASN A 190 -12.38 1.40 14.84
N LYS A 191 -13.63 1.10 14.47
CA LYS A 191 -14.82 1.64 15.15
C LYS A 191 -14.83 1.31 16.64
N GLU A 192 -14.33 0.14 17.02
CA GLU A 192 -14.23 -0.28 18.41
C GLU A 192 -13.14 0.48 19.18
N VAL A 193 -11.93 0.63 18.59
CA VAL A 193 -10.74 1.08 19.32
C VAL A 193 -10.38 2.56 19.10
N GLN A 194 -10.81 3.19 17.99
CA GLN A 194 -10.49 4.58 17.70
C GLN A 194 -10.97 5.51 18.81
N THR A 195 -10.26 6.61 18.99
CA THR A 195 -10.63 7.66 19.95
C THR A 195 -11.04 8.97 19.26
N LEU A 196 -10.68 9.18 18.01
CA LEU A 196 -11.17 10.31 17.19
C LEU A 196 -12.70 10.32 17.14
N LYS A 197 -13.31 11.49 17.36
CA LYS A 197 -14.77 11.74 17.35
C LYS A 197 -15.57 10.91 18.36
N LYS A 198 -14.91 10.30 19.35
CA LYS A 198 -15.58 9.59 20.45
C LYS A 198 -15.92 10.52 21.60
N SER A 199 -17.13 10.35 22.15
CA SER A 199 -17.58 11.02 23.37
C SER A 199 -17.38 10.12 24.59
N TYR A 200 -16.99 10.71 25.72
CA TYR A 200 -16.79 10.01 26.99
C TYR A 200 -16.96 10.93 28.19
N LYS A 201 -17.11 10.36 29.37
CA LYS A 201 -17.12 11.09 30.64
C LYS A 201 -15.68 11.44 31.04
N PHE A 202 -15.45 12.71 31.32
CA PHE A 202 -14.15 13.23 31.75
C PHE A 202 -14.29 14.05 33.01
N MET A 203 -13.34 13.91 33.93
CA MET A 203 -13.33 14.66 35.19
C MET A 203 -12.44 15.90 35.04
N VAL A 204 -13.05 17.07 35.07
CA VAL A 204 -12.36 18.38 34.94
C VAL A 204 -12.06 18.99 36.31
N PRO A 205 -11.09 19.91 36.40
CA PRO A 205 -10.76 20.63 37.63
C PRO A 205 -11.92 21.49 38.15
N VAL A 206 -11.89 21.74 39.46
CA VAL A 206 -12.69 22.76 40.14
C VAL A 206 -11.79 23.44 41.19
N GLY A 207 -11.65 24.76 41.10
CA GLY A 207 -10.67 25.47 41.92
C GLY A 207 -9.25 24.87 41.72
N ASN A 208 -8.58 24.56 42.78
CA ASN A 208 -7.24 23.98 42.74
C ASN A 208 -7.24 22.41 42.76
N THR A 209 -8.43 21.81 42.64
CA THR A 209 -8.54 20.35 42.60
C THR A 209 -8.64 19.85 41.16
N ALA A 210 -7.74 18.99 40.76
CA ALA A 210 -7.67 18.47 39.37
C ALA A 210 -8.84 17.56 38.99
N LYS A 211 -9.55 16.99 39.98
CA LYS A 211 -10.70 16.10 39.78
C LYS A 211 -11.89 16.62 40.58
N GLY A 212 -12.70 17.45 39.98
CA GLY A 212 -13.81 18.12 40.67
C GLY A 212 -15.18 17.86 40.07
N LYS A 213 -15.34 17.91 38.77
CA LYS A 213 -16.63 17.80 38.08
C LYS A 213 -16.58 16.86 36.91
N ILE A 214 -17.57 16.01 36.73
CA ILE A 214 -17.72 15.12 35.56
C ILE A 214 -18.50 15.86 34.47
N ILE A 215 -17.95 15.89 33.29
CA ILE A 215 -18.57 16.39 32.07
C ILE A 215 -18.56 15.34 30.96
N THR A 216 -19.33 15.54 29.93
CA THR A 216 -19.20 14.76 28.68
C THR A 216 -18.40 15.58 27.67
N VAL A 217 -17.36 14.99 27.09
CA VAL A 217 -16.54 15.62 26.05
C VAL A 217 -16.47 14.72 24.83
N THR A 218 -16.22 15.34 23.67
CA THR A 218 -16.00 14.64 22.40
C THR A 218 -14.62 14.96 21.92
N ASN A 219 -13.83 13.94 21.54
CA ASN A 219 -12.57 14.17 20.84
C ASN A 219 -12.83 14.76 19.47
N GLU A 220 -12.20 15.88 19.18
CA GLU A 220 -12.21 16.52 17.87
C GLU A 220 -10.95 16.19 17.10
N SER A 221 -9.92 17.04 17.12
CA SER A 221 -8.63 16.70 16.53
C SER A 221 -7.72 15.91 17.47
N TYR A 222 -8.00 15.87 18.78
CA TYR A 222 -7.28 15.00 19.71
C TYR A 222 -7.80 13.57 19.62
N GLY A 223 -6.91 12.63 19.38
CA GLY A 223 -7.27 11.22 19.27
C GLY A 223 -6.49 10.49 18.19
N TRP A 224 -6.93 9.28 17.88
CA TRP A 224 -6.33 8.44 16.86
C TRP A 224 -7.35 7.44 16.28
N GLY A 225 -7.05 6.96 15.09
CA GLY A 225 -7.74 5.88 14.40
C GLY A 225 -6.77 4.98 13.65
N ILE A 226 -7.24 3.84 13.14
CA ILE A 226 -6.44 2.93 12.31
C ILE A 226 -6.35 3.52 10.89
N TYR A 227 -5.15 3.64 10.37
CA TYR A 227 -4.93 3.98 8.96
C TYR A 227 -5.22 2.73 8.10
N LEU A 228 -6.49 2.54 7.77
CA LEU A 228 -7.02 1.33 7.14
C LEU A 228 -6.21 0.87 5.93
N LYS A 229 -5.79 1.79 5.06
CA LYS A 229 -4.99 1.46 3.86
C LYS A 229 -3.66 0.79 4.22
N LYS A 230 -2.93 1.34 5.20
CA LYS A 230 -1.64 0.77 5.65
C LYS A 230 -1.83 -0.52 6.43
N ALA A 231 -2.82 -0.58 7.33
CA ALA A 231 -3.15 -1.77 8.10
C ALA A 231 -3.54 -2.94 7.19
N LYS A 232 -4.39 -2.68 6.19
CA LYS A 232 -4.79 -3.66 5.18
C LYS A 232 -3.58 -4.24 4.45
N ALA A 233 -2.72 -3.39 3.88
CA ALA A 233 -1.52 -3.84 3.17
C ALA A 233 -0.56 -4.65 4.07
N ALA A 234 -0.47 -4.31 5.35
CA ALA A 234 0.34 -5.07 6.31
C ALA A 234 -0.24 -6.47 6.59
N VAL A 235 -1.56 -6.60 6.71
CA VAL A 235 -2.24 -7.89 6.90
C VAL A 235 -2.11 -8.74 5.64
N GLU A 236 -2.34 -8.18 4.45
CA GLU A 236 -2.14 -8.85 3.17
C GLU A 236 -0.72 -9.42 3.04
N LYS A 237 0.27 -8.58 3.34
CA LYS A 237 1.68 -9.00 3.36
C LYS A 237 1.94 -10.12 4.37
N ALA A 238 1.38 -10.01 5.58
CA ALA A 238 1.56 -11.00 6.62
C ALA A 238 0.98 -12.39 6.23
N PHE A 239 -0.15 -12.44 5.52
CA PHE A 239 -0.71 -13.68 5.01
C PHE A 239 0.21 -14.37 3.98
N ILE A 240 0.91 -13.59 3.14
CA ILE A 240 1.87 -14.13 2.15
C ILE A 240 3.18 -14.57 2.80
N ASP A 241 3.67 -13.77 3.76
CA ASP A 241 4.98 -14.01 4.38
C ASP A 241 4.94 -15.03 5.55
N GLY A 242 3.74 -15.39 6.00
CA GLY A 242 3.55 -16.26 7.17
C GLY A 242 3.84 -15.55 8.50
N THR A 243 3.78 -14.22 8.55
CA THR A 243 3.86 -13.45 9.80
C THR A 243 2.63 -13.70 10.63
N THR A 244 2.78 -14.08 11.89
CA THR A 244 1.69 -14.49 12.78
C THR A 244 1.20 -13.39 13.71
N GLU A 245 2.00 -12.33 13.92
CA GLU A 245 1.65 -11.20 14.78
C GLU A 245 1.96 -9.87 14.11
N LEU A 246 1.04 -8.91 14.24
CA LEU A 246 1.21 -7.53 13.81
C LEU A 246 0.92 -6.57 14.97
N ASP A 247 1.82 -5.62 15.14
CA ASP A 247 1.63 -4.46 16.02
C ASP A 247 0.83 -3.38 15.29
N GLY A 248 -0.46 -3.29 15.60
CA GLY A 248 -1.39 -2.33 15.00
C GLY A 248 -1.06 -0.87 15.29
N SER A 249 -0.27 -0.59 16.35
CA SER A 249 0.15 0.78 16.69
C SER A 249 1.01 1.43 15.60
N LYS A 250 1.63 0.64 14.73
CA LYS A 250 2.40 1.11 13.58
C LYS A 250 1.54 1.65 12.43
N TYR A 251 0.25 1.40 12.48
CA TYR A 251 -0.72 1.74 11.42
C TYR A 251 -1.85 2.64 11.91
N ILE A 252 -1.55 3.54 12.85
CA ILE A 252 -2.50 4.52 13.36
C ILE A 252 -2.21 5.91 12.81
N TYR A 253 -3.21 6.79 12.87
CA TYR A 253 -3.12 8.19 12.46
C TYR A 253 -3.91 9.09 13.41
N GLY A 254 -3.56 10.37 13.41
CA GLY A 254 -4.31 11.45 14.03
C GLY A 254 -4.91 12.38 13.00
N ASP A 255 -5.69 13.37 13.47
CA ASP A 255 -6.38 14.39 12.67
C ASP A 255 -5.91 15.80 13.06
N GLY A 256 -6.12 16.78 12.18
CA GLY A 256 -5.83 18.19 12.43
C GLY A 256 -4.53 18.67 11.78
N TYR A 257 -3.76 19.50 12.50
CA TYR A 257 -2.53 20.12 12.01
C TYR A 257 -1.43 19.11 11.65
N SER A 258 -1.40 17.98 12.34
CA SER A 258 -0.49 16.87 12.07
C SER A 258 -1.24 15.55 12.06
N THR A 259 -0.66 14.53 11.44
CA THR A 259 -1.18 13.15 11.46
C THR A 259 -0.72 12.35 12.67
N TYR A 260 -0.17 13.01 13.70
CA TYR A 260 0.25 12.38 14.93
C TYR A 260 -0.94 11.77 15.68
N ALA A 261 -0.82 10.52 16.10
CA ALA A 261 -1.86 9.80 16.84
C ALA A 261 -1.85 10.23 18.33
N HIS A 262 -2.68 11.22 18.67
CA HIS A 262 -2.71 11.76 20.02
C HIS A 262 -3.34 10.77 21.00
N GLY A 263 -2.72 10.59 22.14
CA GLY A 263 -3.28 9.84 23.27
C GLY A 263 -3.19 8.32 23.18
N TYR A 264 -2.60 7.73 22.14
CA TYR A 264 -2.41 6.28 22.07
C TYR A 264 -1.57 5.79 23.24
N GLY A 265 -2.04 4.75 23.93
CA GLY A 265 -1.37 4.17 25.10
C GLY A 265 -1.40 5.00 26.39
N LYS A 266 -1.98 6.21 26.37
CA LYS A 266 -2.13 7.03 27.57
C LYS A 266 -3.36 6.63 28.39
N SER A 267 -3.26 6.76 29.70
CA SER A 267 -4.38 6.62 30.64
C SER A 267 -5.43 7.73 30.49
N ASN A 268 -6.48 7.71 31.30
CA ASN A 268 -7.48 8.76 31.39
C ASN A 268 -8.12 9.09 30.03
N ASN A 269 -8.69 8.07 29.37
CA ASN A 269 -9.27 8.15 28.01
C ASN A 269 -8.30 8.67 26.94
N GLY A 270 -6.99 8.41 27.09
CA GLY A 270 -5.96 8.89 26.18
C GLY A 270 -5.43 10.28 26.51
N ILE A 271 -6.06 11.05 27.39
CA ILE A 271 -5.64 12.42 27.78
C ILE A 271 -4.34 12.38 28.59
N GLY A 272 -4.17 11.36 29.43
CA GLY A 272 -3.07 11.28 30.38
C GLY A 272 -3.23 12.22 31.56
N ASN A 273 -2.09 12.67 32.10
CA ASN A 273 -2.04 13.51 33.32
C ASN A 273 -1.58 14.96 33.05
N ASN A 274 -1.39 15.33 31.76
CA ASN A 274 -0.96 16.66 31.34
C ASN A 274 -1.96 17.17 30.29
N TYR A 275 -2.69 18.24 30.63
CA TYR A 275 -3.72 18.79 29.75
C TYR A 275 -4.11 20.21 30.17
N VAL A 276 -4.79 20.92 29.27
CA VAL A 276 -5.42 22.22 29.51
C VAL A 276 -6.93 22.02 29.54
N VAL A 277 -7.63 22.74 30.39
CA VAL A 277 -9.09 22.77 30.46
C VAL A 277 -9.55 24.20 30.37
N VAL A 278 -10.57 24.45 29.56
CA VAL A 278 -11.24 25.76 29.42
C VAL A 278 -12.73 25.59 29.67
N SER A 279 -13.25 26.29 30.63
CA SER A 279 -14.69 26.41 30.90
C SER A 279 -15.27 27.69 30.28
N ILE A 280 -16.05 27.51 29.20
CA ILE A 280 -16.72 28.66 28.57
C ILE A 280 -17.71 29.34 29.53
N LYS A 281 -18.50 28.53 30.22
CA LYS A 281 -19.52 29.08 31.16
C LYS A 281 -18.90 29.85 32.31
N ASN A 282 -17.80 29.35 32.86
CA ASN A 282 -17.18 29.96 34.05
C ASN A 282 -16.09 30.96 33.70
N GLN A 283 -15.68 31.04 32.41
CA GLN A 283 -14.55 31.84 31.95
C GLN A 283 -13.29 31.56 32.75
N GLU A 284 -12.96 30.25 32.89
CA GLU A 284 -11.84 29.77 33.66
C GLU A 284 -10.95 28.86 32.80
N LEU A 285 -9.64 28.89 33.09
CA LEU A 285 -8.65 28.05 32.46
C LEU A 285 -7.79 27.34 33.51
N TRP A 286 -7.57 26.05 33.33
CA TRP A 286 -6.64 25.25 34.14
C TRP A 286 -5.56 24.65 33.28
N VAL A 287 -4.34 24.57 33.82
CA VAL A 287 -3.28 23.72 33.32
C VAL A 287 -3.01 22.64 34.36
N VAL A 288 -3.12 21.40 33.94
CA VAL A 288 -2.87 20.22 34.78
C VAL A 288 -1.54 19.60 34.35
N ARG A 289 -0.66 19.34 35.30
CA ARG A 289 0.63 18.65 35.13
C ARG A 289 0.77 17.53 36.16
N LYS A 290 1.12 16.35 35.70
CA LYS A 290 1.26 15.17 36.58
C LYS A 290 0.02 14.93 37.45
N GLY A 291 -1.17 15.25 36.90
CA GLY A 291 -2.44 15.11 37.61
C GLY A 291 -2.73 16.17 38.69
N ARG A 292 -1.96 17.25 38.73
CA ARG A 292 -2.15 18.37 39.67
C ARG A 292 -2.41 19.67 38.91
N VAL A 293 -3.29 20.53 39.43
CA VAL A 293 -3.47 21.89 38.90
C VAL A 293 -2.22 22.71 39.23
N VAL A 294 -1.54 23.22 38.19
CA VAL A 294 -0.35 24.06 38.31
C VAL A 294 -0.64 25.51 37.92
N VAL A 295 -1.69 25.75 37.13
CA VAL A 295 -2.20 27.07 36.79
C VAL A 295 -3.72 27.03 36.87
N HIS A 296 -4.33 28.02 37.53
CA HIS A 296 -5.76 28.26 37.53
C HIS A 296 -6.02 29.78 37.33
N LEU A 297 -6.65 30.09 36.21
CA LEU A 297 -7.06 31.46 35.90
C LEU A 297 -8.58 31.58 35.97
N ASN A 298 -9.03 32.58 36.68
CA ASN A 298 -10.47 32.76 37.01
C ASN A 298 -11.21 33.72 36.04
N ASP A 299 -10.51 34.40 35.14
CA ASP A 299 -11.07 35.47 34.33
C ASP A 299 -10.46 35.54 32.91
N VAL A 300 -10.36 34.38 32.23
CA VAL A 300 -10.11 34.36 30.79
C VAL A 300 -11.33 34.84 30.02
N VAL A 301 -11.19 35.23 28.75
CA VAL A 301 -12.30 35.58 27.88
C VAL A 301 -12.27 34.72 26.61
N THR A 302 -13.30 33.91 26.47
CA THR A 302 -13.50 33.04 25.30
C THR A 302 -14.19 33.76 24.16
N GLY A 303 -14.46 33.09 23.06
CA GLY A 303 -15.20 33.60 21.91
C GLY A 303 -16.59 34.10 22.28
N THR A 304 -17.08 35.12 21.56
CA THR A 304 -18.37 35.71 21.82
C THR A 304 -19.53 34.79 21.52
N LEU A 305 -20.60 34.88 22.30
CA LEU A 305 -21.88 34.23 21.97
C LEU A 305 -22.76 35.12 21.07
N GLU A 306 -22.48 36.41 20.94
CA GLU A 306 -23.17 37.33 20.05
C GLU A 306 -22.78 37.04 18.60
N GLY A 307 -23.73 37.15 17.68
CA GLY A 307 -23.46 37.02 16.23
C GLY A 307 -23.40 35.60 15.67
N GLY A 308 -23.72 34.58 16.46
CA GLY A 308 -23.79 33.20 15.97
C GLY A 308 -22.63 32.29 16.42
N THR A 309 -22.41 31.18 15.70
CA THR A 309 -21.45 30.13 16.12
C THR A 309 -20.02 30.39 15.68
N ASP A 310 -19.80 31.22 14.67
CA ASP A 310 -18.49 31.39 14.00
C ASP A 310 -17.43 32.00 14.92
N ASN A 311 -17.87 32.85 15.86
CA ASN A 311 -17.00 33.48 16.84
C ASN A 311 -16.97 32.77 18.21
N GLN A 312 -17.62 31.64 18.36
CA GLN A 312 -17.58 30.88 19.60
C GLN A 312 -16.30 30.03 19.71
N THR A 313 -15.77 29.89 20.92
CA THR A 313 -14.71 28.91 21.17
C THR A 313 -15.27 27.50 21.00
N PRO A 314 -14.75 26.68 20.07
CA PRO A 314 -15.35 25.38 19.78
C PRO A 314 -15.13 24.39 20.93
N LYS A 315 -16.23 23.76 21.38
CA LYS A 315 -16.21 22.75 22.41
C LYS A 315 -15.58 21.43 21.86
N GLY A 316 -15.00 20.63 22.76
CA GLY A 316 -14.41 19.36 22.40
C GLY A 316 -13.02 19.17 23.00
N VAL A 317 -12.34 18.13 22.54
CA VAL A 317 -10.94 17.87 22.91
C VAL A 317 -10.05 18.06 21.69
N TRP A 318 -9.21 19.04 21.80
CA TRP A 318 -8.27 19.52 20.81
C TRP A 318 -6.84 19.28 21.31
N TYR A 319 -5.81 19.70 20.57
CA TYR A 319 -4.42 19.68 21.05
C TYR A 319 -3.67 20.95 20.68
N ILE A 320 -2.68 21.32 21.48
CA ILE A 320 -1.77 22.42 21.14
C ILE A 320 -0.96 22.03 19.90
N MET A 321 -1.20 22.71 18.79
CA MET A 321 -0.59 22.40 17.50
C MET A 321 0.89 22.78 17.45
N TYR A 322 1.17 24.00 17.89
CA TYR A 322 2.52 24.54 18.02
C TYR A 322 2.53 25.68 19.03
N LYS A 323 3.70 26.25 19.28
CA LYS A 323 3.89 27.40 20.16
C LYS A 323 4.76 28.41 19.45
N GLU A 324 4.37 29.70 19.47
CA GLU A 324 5.09 30.79 18.85
C GLU A 324 5.17 32.00 19.76
N SER A 325 6.36 32.61 19.89
CA SER A 325 6.59 33.80 20.74
C SER A 325 7.75 34.63 20.17
N PRO A 326 7.56 35.93 19.86
CA PRO A 326 6.28 36.62 19.71
C PRO A 326 5.54 36.22 18.43
N SER A 327 4.24 36.57 18.30
CA SER A 327 3.47 36.28 17.10
C SER A 327 2.56 37.46 16.73
N VAL A 328 2.01 37.44 15.50
CA VAL A 328 1.04 38.43 15.02
C VAL A 328 -0.18 37.68 14.50
N LEU A 329 -1.29 37.81 15.22
CA LEU A 329 -2.59 37.24 14.83
C LEU A 329 -3.23 38.10 13.76
N ARG A 330 -3.54 37.48 12.61
CA ARG A 330 -4.14 38.16 11.46
C ARG A 330 -5.49 37.54 11.12
N GLY A 331 -6.46 38.39 10.78
CA GLY A 331 -7.79 37.94 10.41
C GLY A 331 -8.66 39.09 9.97
N PHE A 332 -9.98 38.88 10.03
CA PHE A 332 -11.00 39.87 9.71
C PHE A 332 -11.91 40.08 10.92
N ASN A 333 -12.30 41.33 11.15
CA ASN A 333 -13.37 41.66 12.05
C ASN A 333 -14.74 41.38 11.41
N ASP A 334 -15.83 41.40 12.19
CA ASP A 334 -17.17 41.12 11.70
C ASP A 334 -17.64 42.14 10.63
N ASP A 335 -17.08 43.33 10.61
CA ASP A 335 -17.30 44.36 9.58
C ASP A 335 -16.48 44.19 8.31
N GLY A 336 -15.69 43.09 8.20
CA GLY A 336 -14.82 42.78 7.07
C GLY A 336 -13.48 43.53 7.09
N SER A 337 -13.20 44.37 8.05
CA SER A 337 -11.90 45.04 8.20
C SER A 337 -10.82 44.05 8.67
N LYS A 338 -9.58 44.25 8.21
CA LYS A 338 -8.44 43.39 8.60
C LYS A 338 -7.87 43.81 9.95
N TYR A 339 -7.50 42.85 10.76
CA TYR A 339 -6.69 43.09 11.95
C TYR A 339 -5.33 42.41 11.91
N ALA A 340 -4.38 42.96 12.67
CA ALA A 340 -3.04 42.39 12.89
C ALA A 340 -2.64 42.68 14.35
N SER A 341 -3.03 41.78 15.25
CA SER A 341 -2.82 41.91 16.69
C SER A 341 -1.54 41.29 17.13
N LYS A 342 -0.63 42.05 17.71
CA LYS A 342 0.64 41.53 18.29
C LYS A 342 0.37 40.82 19.60
N VAL A 343 0.89 39.62 19.78
CA VAL A 343 0.83 38.84 21.02
C VAL A 343 2.22 38.37 21.42
N GLN A 344 2.45 38.26 22.72
CA GLN A 344 3.71 37.74 23.21
C GLN A 344 3.78 36.22 23.13
N TYR A 345 2.63 35.53 23.29
CA TYR A 345 2.55 34.08 23.29
C TYR A 345 1.35 33.60 22.50
N TRP A 346 1.58 32.67 21.56
CA TRP A 346 0.54 32.07 20.74
C TRP A 346 0.59 30.53 20.82
N MET A 347 -0.54 29.91 21.13
CA MET A 347 -0.69 28.46 21.27
C MET A 347 -2.00 28.03 20.60
N PRO A 348 -2.00 27.81 19.25
CA PRO A 348 -3.22 27.38 18.54
C PRO A 348 -3.59 25.93 18.87
N PHE A 349 -4.90 25.66 18.92
CA PHE A 349 -5.45 24.32 19.17
C PHE A 349 -6.52 23.88 18.16
N THR A 350 -7.01 24.78 17.26
CA THR A 350 -7.92 24.42 16.18
C THR A 350 -7.38 24.86 14.81
N LEU A 351 -7.74 24.13 13.74
CA LEU A 351 -7.42 24.55 12.37
C LEU A 351 -8.16 25.82 11.94
N SER A 352 -9.28 26.13 12.57
CA SER A 352 -10.00 27.38 12.35
C SER A 352 -9.31 28.62 12.97
N GLY A 353 -8.15 28.45 13.63
CA GLY A 353 -7.36 29.54 14.17
C GLY A 353 -7.69 29.93 15.61
N CYS A 354 -8.41 29.09 16.37
CA CYS A 354 -8.58 29.32 17.81
C CYS A 354 -7.34 28.88 18.58
N GLY A 355 -6.90 29.67 19.54
CA GLY A 355 -5.73 29.40 20.37
C GLY A 355 -5.79 30.11 21.72
N LEU A 356 -4.76 29.86 22.54
CA LEU A 356 -4.51 30.55 23.81
C LEU A 356 -3.49 31.65 23.54
N HIS A 357 -3.79 32.92 23.94
CA HIS A 357 -2.84 34.02 23.77
C HIS A 357 -3.12 35.17 24.75
N ASP A 358 -2.15 36.04 24.94
CA ASP A 358 -2.34 37.28 25.66
C ASP A 358 -3.11 38.31 24.83
N ALA A 359 -3.95 39.12 25.49
CA ALA A 359 -4.74 40.15 24.84
C ALA A 359 -4.57 41.52 25.52
N SER A 360 -3.48 42.23 25.19
CA SER A 360 -3.14 43.54 25.77
C SER A 360 -4.16 44.64 25.43
N TRP A 361 -4.91 44.48 24.36
CA TRP A 361 -5.97 45.41 23.92
C TRP A 361 -7.28 45.28 24.70
N ARG A 362 -7.44 44.18 25.49
CA ARG A 362 -8.69 43.92 26.21
C ARG A 362 -8.75 44.67 27.53
N MET A 363 -9.78 45.50 27.68
CA MET A 363 -10.01 46.28 28.91
C MET A 363 -10.93 45.55 29.88
N THR A 364 -11.89 44.77 29.36
CA THR A 364 -12.91 44.10 30.20
C THR A 364 -12.61 42.62 30.36
N TRP A 365 -12.49 42.18 31.60
CA TRP A 365 -12.16 40.80 32.01
C TRP A 365 -13.24 40.21 32.95
N SER A 366 -14.51 40.55 32.77
CA SER A 366 -15.59 39.99 33.58
C SER A 366 -16.01 38.60 33.13
N LYS A 367 -16.62 37.86 34.05
CA LYS A 367 -17.20 36.54 33.76
C LYS A 367 -18.28 36.51 32.68
N THR A 368 -18.82 37.67 32.34
CA THR A 368 -19.87 37.87 31.35
C THR A 368 -19.35 38.53 30.06
N ALA A 369 -18.06 38.88 29.98
CA ALA A 369 -17.49 39.58 28.82
C ALA A 369 -17.71 38.81 27.50
N TYR A 370 -17.68 37.46 27.51
CA TYR A 370 -17.88 36.61 26.35
C TYR A 370 -19.32 36.64 25.80
N LEU A 371 -20.29 37.11 26.57
CA LEU A 371 -21.69 37.14 26.12
C LEU A 371 -21.92 38.10 24.94
N ARG A 372 -21.21 39.27 24.93
CA ARG A 372 -21.37 40.31 23.90
C ARG A 372 -20.04 40.87 23.37
N GLY A 373 -18.96 40.76 24.09
CA GLY A 373 -17.64 41.28 23.72
C GLY A 373 -16.54 40.27 23.87
N GLY A 374 -16.80 39.03 23.51
CA GLY A 374 -15.81 37.95 23.48
C GLY A 374 -14.72 38.13 22.40
N SER A 375 -13.99 37.12 22.11
CA SER A 375 -13.05 37.03 20.99
C SER A 375 -13.73 36.42 19.75
N HIS A 376 -12.98 36.28 18.64
CA HIS A 376 -13.39 35.50 17.46
C HIS A 376 -13.12 33.99 17.63
N GLY A 377 -13.22 33.46 18.86
CA GLY A 377 -13.03 32.05 19.18
C GLY A 377 -11.78 31.72 20.00
N CYS A 378 -10.78 32.57 20.04
CA CYS A 378 -9.61 32.41 20.89
C CYS A 378 -9.94 32.53 22.38
N VAL A 379 -9.07 31.99 23.22
CA VAL A 379 -9.11 32.19 24.67
C VAL A 379 -8.10 33.27 25.02
N ASN A 380 -8.63 34.46 25.29
CA ASN A 380 -7.85 35.64 25.71
C ASN A 380 -7.42 35.48 27.17
N ILE A 381 -6.14 35.70 27.44
CA ILE A 381 -5.52 35.63 28.77
C ILE A 381 -4.87 36.95 29.08
N ARG A 382 -4.88 37.36 30.35
CA ARG A 382 -4.23 38.61 30.78
C ARG A 382 -2.73 38.56 30.46
N PRO A 383 -2.10 39.65 29.96
CA PRO A 383 -0.67 39.71 29.70
C PRO A 383 0.21 39.31 30.89
N ALA A 384 -0.23 39.62 32.11
CA ALA A 384 0.48 39.27 33.33
C ALA A 384 0.43 37.78 33.67
N GLU A 385 -0.54 37.03 33.14
CA GLU A 385 -0.82 35.63 33.50
C GLU A 385 -0.41 34.63 32.42
N ILE A 386 -0.39 35.04 31.15
CA ILE A 386 -0.10 34.12 30.00
C ILE A 386 1.23 33.38 30.11
N ARG A 387 2.25 34.02 30.70
CA ARG A 387 3.57 33.38 30.88
C ARG A 387 3.48 32.11 31.72
N SER A 388 2.60 32.08 32.74
CA SER A 388 2.40 30.90 33.58
C SER A 388 1.79 29.74 32.77
N VAL A 389 0.84 30.02 31.87
CA VAL A 389 0.26 29.06 30.94
C VAL A 389 1.31 28.56 29.95
N TRP A 390 2.01 29.52 29.30
CA TRP A 390 3.06 29.21 28.32
C TRP A 390 4.13 28.27 28.87
N SER A 391 4.63 28.54 30.07
CA SER A 391 5.71 27.76 30.67
C SER A 391 5.26 26.35 31.10
N ASN A 392 3.96 26.12 31.25
CA ASN A 392 3.39 24.87 31.70
C ASN A 392 2.63 24.10 30.62
N VAL A 393 2.54 24.59 29.38
CA VAL A 393 1.87 23.93 28.26
C VAL A 393 2.90 23.49 27.22
N SER A 394 2.74 22.29 26.69
CA SER A 394 3.58 21.72 25.63
C SER A 394 2.79 21.46 24.34
N THR A 395 3.48 21.48 23.20
CA THR A 395 2.91 20.97 21.95
C THR A 395 2.39 19.55 22.15
N ASN A 396 1.25 19.22 21.51
CA ASN A 396 0.52 17.96 21.64
C ASN A 396 -0.18 17.74 23.01
N ASP A 397 -0.18 18.69 23.91
CA ASP A 397 -1.06 18.62 25.10
C ASP A 397 -2.53 18.72 24.68
N ALA A 398 -3.38 17.92 25.31
CA ALA A 398 -4.81 18.02 25.10
C ALA A 398 -5.38 19.34 25.63
N VAL A 399 -6.28 19.95 24.88
CA VAL A 399 -7.07 21.13 25.27
C VAL A 399 -8.53 20.74 25.29
N ILE A 400 -9.12 20.74 26.48
CA ILE A 400 -10.51 20.35 26.72
C ILE A 400 -11.33 21.61 26.89
N VAL A 401 -12.27 21.86 25.97
CA VAL A 401 -13.17 23.01 25.98
C VAL A 401 -14.60 22.54 26.22
N TYR A 402 -15.32 23.11 27.21
CA TYR A 402 -16.67 22.69 27.58
C TYR A 402 -17.61 23.84 28.01
#